data_96ed6b87fee9f792b1c35310a7b05dae
#
_entry.id   96ed6b87fee9f792b1c35310a7b05dae
#
_cell.length_a   1.000
_cell.length_b   1.000
_cell.length_c   1.000
_cell.angle_alpha   90.00
_cell.angle_beta   90.00
_cell.angle_gamma   90.00
#
_symmetry.space_group_name_H-M   'P 1'
#
loop_
_entity.id
_entity.type
_entity.pdbx_description
1 polymer ?
#
loop_
_entity_poly.entity_id
_entity_poly.type
_entity_poly.pdbx_seq_one_letter_code
_entity_poly.pdbx_strand_id
1 'polypeptide(L)'
;MSYQTHEIEWQGIRICIRYAPVKWNVISHIEIETLEPARAPLPITPTGYLSHHIPIGSVEAEFDNVADCILSWLDERAQSAEWQDYLSSTIQGELF
;
A
#
# COMPACT_ATOMS: atom_id res chain seq x y z
N MET A 1 9.78 11.57 -17.09
CA MET A 1 8.93 11.31 -15.91
C MET A 1 9.73 10.47 -14.95
N SER A 2 9.82 10.88 -13.70
CA SER A 2 10.59 10.12 -12.71
C SER A 2 9.70 9.66 -11.56
N TYR A 3 10.00 8.47 -11.06
CA TYR A 3 9.32 7.91 -9.91
C TYR A 3 10.21 8.06 -8.67
N GLN A 4 9.58 8.40 -7.55
CA GLN A 4 10.21 8.33 -6.24
C GLN A 4 9.97 6.92 -5.71
N THR A 5 11.00 6.30 -5.16
CA THR A 5 10.89 4.96 -4.60
C THR A 5 11.10 5.01 -3.09
N HIS A 6 10.19 4.40 -2.36
CA HIS A 6 10.24 4.33 -0.90
C HIS A 6 10.01 2.89 -0.46
N GLU A 7 10.65 2.48 0.62
CA GLU A 7 10.34 1.22 1.27
C GLU A 7 9.78 1.51 2.65
N ILE A 8 8.71 0.80 2.99
CA ILE A 8 8.12 0.87 4.32
C ILE A 8 7.96 -0.54 4.88
N GLU A 9 7.82 -0.63 6.20
CA GLU A 9 7.47 -1.87 6.85
C GLU A 9 6.15 -1.66 7.58
N TRP A 10 5.21 -2.59 7.35
CA TRP A 10 3.89 -2.52 7.96
C TRP A 10 3.52 -3.92 8.48
N GLN A 11 3.36 -4.05 9.80
CA GLN A 11 3.03 -5.33 10.44
C GLN A 11 3.92 -6.49 9.98
N GLY A 12 5.23 -6.23 9.89
CA GLY A 12 6.19 -7.24 9.48
C GLY A 12 6.29 -7.47 7.98
N ILE A 13 5.55 -6.71 7.18
CA ILE A 13 5.55 -6.82 5.72
C ILE A 13 6.35 -5.67 5.14
N ARG A 14 7.33 -5.99 4.29
CA ARG A 14 8.10 -4.96 3.57
C ARG A 14 7.42 -4.61 2.27
N ILE A 15 7.24 -3.33 2.04
CA ILE A 15 6.46 -2.82 0.92
C ILE A 15 7.27 -1.77 0.17
N CYS A 16 7.30 -1.88 -1.15
CA CYS A 16 7.88 -0.88 -2.02
C CYS A 16 6.78 0.03 -2.56
N ILE A 17 7.01 1.33 -2.46
CA ILE A 17 6.11 2.35 -3.01
C ILE A 17 6.84 3.09 -4.11
N ARG A 18 6.28 3.12 -5.30
CA ARG A 18 6.77 3.95 -6.40
C ARG A 18 5.75 5.04 -6.66
N TYR A 19 6.18 6.28 -6.58
CA TYR A 19 5.30 7.43 -6.65
C TYR A 19 5.75 8.40 -7.73
N ALA A 20 4.87 8.70 -8.67
CA ALA A 20 5.05 9.77 -9.65
C ALA A 20 4.06 10.87 -9.31
N PRO A 21 4.50 11.99 -8.72
CA PRO A 21 3.60 13.09 -8.35
C PRO A 21 2.86 13.67 -9.53
N VAL A 22 3.50 13.67 -10.69
CA VAL A 22 2.90 14.16 -11.93
C VAL A 22 3.13 13.16 -13.04
N LYS A 23 2.06 12.58 -13.57
CA LYS A 23 2.10 11.66 -14.69
C LYS A 23 1.19 12.22 -15.78
N TRP A 24 1.73 12.40 -16.98
CA TRP A 24 0.99 12.98 -18.12
C TRP A 24 0.41 14.37 -17.83
N ASN A 25 0.98 15.11 -16.87
CA ASN A 25 0.56 16.46 -16.46
C ASN A 25 -0.89 16.55 -15.96
N VAL A 26 -1.53 15.42 -15.62
CA VAL A 26 -2.94 15.40 -15.19
C VAL A 26 -3.21 14.61 -13.94
N ILE A 27 -2.37 13.63 -13.62
CA ILE A 27 -2.60 12.73 -12.46
C ILE A 27 -1.32 12.46 -11.70
N SER A 28 -1.49 11.99 -10.46
CA SER A 28 -0.42 11.34 -9.70
C SER A 28 -0.60 9.83 -9.82
N HIS A 29 0.50 9.09 -9.84
CA HIS A 29 0.45 7.63 -9.94
C HIS A 29 1.22 7.00 -8.77
N ILE A 30 0.59 6.04 -8.10
CA ILE A 30 1.19 5.29 -7.01
C ILE A 30 1.17 3.81 -7.37
N GLU A 31 2.33 3.17 -7.27
CA GLU A 31 2.42 1.72 -7.36
C GLU A 31 2.90 1.18 -6.01
N ILE A 32 2.26 0.11 -5.55
CA ILE A 32 2.58 -0.53 -4.28
C ILE A 32 2.82 -2.00 -4.55
N GLU A 33 3.94 -2.51 -4.03
CA GLU A 33 4.29 -3.91 -4.22
C GLU A 33 4.84 -4.49 -2.94
N THR A 34 4.31 -5.62 -2.51
CA THR A 34 4.84 -6.35 -1.37
C THR A 34 6.16 -7.02 -1.76
N LEU A 35 7.22 -6.72 -1.01
CA LEU A 35 8.53 -7.29 -1.28
C LEU A 35 8.77 -8.55 -0.46
N GLU A 36 8.39 -8.55 0.82
CA GLU A 36 8.69 -9.66 1.72
C GLU A 36 7.62 -9.76 2.81
N PRO A 37 6.91 -10.88 2.92
CA PRO A 37 6.96 -12.02 1.99
C PRO A 37 6.51 -11.62 0.59
N ALA A 38 7.12 -12.21 -0.44
CA ALA A 38 6.83 -11.83 -1.81
C ALA A 38 5.33 -11.98 -2.10
N ARG A 39 4.72 -10.93 -2.62
CA ARG A 39 3.30 -10.87 -2.98
C ARG A 39 2.32 -11.15 -1.84
N ALA A 40 2.76 -10.95 -0.59
CA ALA A 40 1.85 -11.10 0.55
C ALA A 40 0.66 -10.14 0.40
N PRO A 41 -0.57 -10.61 0.67
CA PRO A 41 -1.73 -9.72 0.55
C PRO A 41 -1.67 -8.58 1.56
N LEU A 42 -2.28 -7.47 1.17
CA LEU A 42 -2.39 -6.27 2.01
C LEU A 42 -3.87 -5.91 2.14
N PRO A 43 -4.25 -5.13 3.16
CA PRO A 43 -5.66 -4.71 3.29
C PRO A 43 -6.18 -3.96 2.08
N ILE A 44 -5.30 -3.32 1.31
CA ILE A 44 -5.67 -2.53 0.14
C ILE A 44 -5.57 -3.32 -1.17
N THR A 45 -4.93 -4.49 -1.16
CA THR A 45 -4.85 -5.34 -2.34
C THR A 45 -4.61 -6.79 -1.96
N PRO A 46 -5.40 -7.74 -2.48
CA PRO A 46 -5.22 -9.15 -2.17
C PRO A 46 -4.05 -9.80 -2.90
N THR A 47 -3.50 -9.16 -3.93
CA THR A 47 -2.43 -9.73 -4.76
C THR A 47 -1.04 -9.28 -4.36
N GLY A 48 -0.93 -8.34 -3.41
CA GLY A 48 0.34 -7.73 -3.04
C GLY A 48 0.86 -6.72 -4.06
N TYR A 49 0.04 -6.32 -5.00
CA TYR A 49 0.37 -5.29 -5.99
C TYR A 49 -0.84 -4.40 -6.24
N LEU A 50 -0.60 -3.09 -6.28
CA LEU A 50 -1.65 -2.11 -6.56
C LEU A 50 -1.07 -0.99 -7.42
N SER A 51 -1.77 -0.63 -8.49
CA SER A 51 -1.49 0.54 -9.29
C SER A 51 -2.69 1.49 -9.14
N HIS A 52 -2.43 2.71 -8.68
CA HIS A 52 -3.50 3.64 -8.32
C HIS A 52 -3.23 5.02 -8.89
N HIS A 53 -4.25 5.62 -9.48
CA HIS A 53 -4.18 6.96 -10.06
C HIS A 53 -5.08 7.89 -9.26
N ILE A 54 -4.55 9.06 -8.88
CA ILE A 54 -5.27 10.06 -8.11
C ILE A 54 -5.02 11.45 -8.68
N PRO A 55 -5.88 12.43 -8.39
CA PRO A 55 -5.64 13.80 -8.83
C PRO A 55 -4.32 14.35 -8.32
N ILE A 56 -3.66 15.18 -9.12
CA ILE A 56 -2.40 15.83 -8.74
C ILE A 56 -2.62 16.61 -7.45
N GLY A 57 -1.66 16.46 -6.52
CA GLY A 57 -1.69 17.18 -5.25
C GLY A 57 -2.48 16.51 -4.15
N SER A 58 -3.15 15.37 -4.42
CA SER A 58 -3.98 14.69 -3.42
C SER A 58 -3.15 14.19 -2.22
N VAL A 59 -1.97 13.66 -2.47
CA VAL A 59 -1.10 13.18 -1.39
C VAL A 59 -0.60 14.35 -0.55
N GLU A 60 -0.06 15.36 -1.22
CA GLU A 60 0.53 16.52 -0.55
C GLU A 60 -0.50 17.36 0.20
N ALA A 61 -1.77 17.27 -0.19
CA ALA A 61 -2.84 18.02 0.49
C ALA A 61 -3.12 17.50 1.90
N GLU A 62 -2.88 16.21 2.15
CA GLU A 62 -3.23 15.56 3.42
C GLU A 62 -2.05 14.98 4.18
N PHE A 63 -0.94 14.70 3.50
CA PHE A 63 0.20 14.00 4.09
C PHE A 63 1.51 14.71 3.77
N ASP A 64 2.49 14.56 4.66
CA ASP A 64 3.82 15.13 4.44
C ASP A 64 4.56 14.42 3.32
N ASN A 65 4.30 13.12 3.14
CA ASN A 65 4.92 12.32 2.08
C ASN A 65 4.03 11.13 1.71
N VAL A 66 4.38 10.46 0.62
CA VAL A 66 3.57 9.34 0.12
C VAL A 66 3.63 8.13 1.05
N ALA A 67 4.74 7.94 1.76
CA ALA A 67 4.84 6.83 2.72
C ALA A 67 3.80 6.96 3.83
N ASP A 68 3.61 8.16 4.38
CA ASP A 68 2.60 8.42 5.39
C ASP A 68 1.19 8.17 4.84
N CYS A 69 0.95 8.56 3.60
CA CYS A 69 -0.32 8.31 2.93
C CYS A 69 -0.63 6.82 2.86
N ILE A 70 0.33 6.01 2.43
CA ILE A 70 0.14 4.57 2.28
C ILE A 70 -0.03 3.90 3.65
N LEU A 71 0.75 4.29 4.65
CA LEU A 71 0.59 3.76 6.00
C LEU A 71 -0.80 4.05 6.55
N SER A 72 -1.32 5.24 6.30
CA SER A 72 -2.67 5.62 6.72
C SER A 72 -3.74 4.75 6.03
N TRP A 73 -3.60 4.50 4.74
CA TRP A 73 -4.51 3.63 4.01
C TRP A 73 -4.49 2.21 4.56
N LEU A 74 -3.29 1.68 4.81
CA LEU A 74 -3.14 0.33 5.34
C LEU A 74 -3.80 0.20 6.72
N ASP A 75 -3.55 1.16 7.60
CA ASP A 75 -4.12 1.14 8.95
C ASP A 75 -5.64 1.24 8.92
N GLU A 76 -6.18 2.10 8.07
CA GLU A 76 -7.62 2.28 7.93
C GLU A 76 -8.28 1.02 7.40
N ARG A 77 -7.75 0.44 6.33
CA ARG A 77 -8.32 -0.75 5.71
C ARG A 77 -8.08 -2.00 6.53
N ALA A 78 -7.07 -2.01 7.38
CA ALA A 78 -6.80 -3.13 8.27
C ALA A 78 -7.92 -3.36 9.29
N GLN A 79 -8.78 -2.37 9.49
CA GLN A 79 -9.92 -2.50 10.39
C GLN A 79 -11.12 -3.17 9.74
N SER A 80 -11.05 -3.47 8.44
CA SER A 80 -12.15 -4.13 7.74
C SER A 80 -12.35 -5.55 8.24
N ALA A 81 -13.62 -6.01 8.21
CA ALA A 81 -13.94 -7.38 8.59
C ALA A 81 -13.22 -8.40 7.69
N GLU A 82 -13.11 -8.08 6.41
CA GLU A 82 -12.43 -8.95 5.44
C GLU A 82 -10.98 -9.19 5.80
N TRP A 83 -10.26 -8.14 6.19
CA TRP A 83 -8.85 -8.27 6.58
C TRP A 83 -8.72 -9.04 7.90
N GLN A 84 -9.58 -8.77 8.86
CA GLN A 84 -9.57 -9.46 10.14
C GLN A 84 -9.86 -10.97 9.96
N ASP A 85 -10.79 -11.30 9.08
CA ASP A 85 -11.10 -12.69 8.75
C ASP A 85 -9.91 -13.38 8.10
N TYR A 86 -9.24 -12.69 7.18
CA TYR A 86 -8.03 -13.22 6.54
C TYR A 86 -6.93 -13.51 7.57
N LEU A 87 -6.68 -12.59 8.48
CA LEU A 87 -5.67 -12.78 9.52
C LEU A 87 -6.00 -13.97 10.42
N SER A 88 -7.25 -14.10 10.82
CA SER A 88 -7.70 -15.24 11.65
C SER A 88 -7.49 -16.56 10.94
N SER A 89 -7.85 -16.62 9.66
CA SER A 89 -7.67 -17.83 8.86
C SER A 89 -6.20 -18.20 8.70
N THR A 90 -5.34 -17.22 8.49
CA THR A 90 -3.91 -17.43 8.33
C THR A 90 -3.29 -17.98 9.63
N ILE A 91 -3.67 -17.38 10.76
CA ILE A 91 -3.17 -17.83 12.06
C ILE A 91 -3.62 -19.27 12.33
N GLN A 92 -4.88 -19.59 12.06
CA GLN A 92 -5.39 -20.95 12.26
C GLN A 92 -4.67 -21.94 11.35
N GLY A 93 -4.37 -21.55 10.11
CA GLY A 93 -3.64 -22.39 9.17
C GLY A 93 -2.22 -22.69 9.62
N GLU A 94 -1.58 -21.78 10.31
CA GLU A 94 -0.22 -21.95 10.80
C GLU A 94 -0.11 -22.91 12.00
N LEU A 95 -1.21 -23.15 12.69
CA LEU A 95 -1.24 -24.05 13.84
C LEU A 95 -1.24 -25.53 13.44
N PHE A 96 -1.40 -25.81 12.19
CA PHE A 96 -1.44 -27.14 11.64
C PHE A 96 -0.38 -27.32 10.55
#